data_27d256debcd168a317bce289fffa3d1b
#
_entry.id   27d256debcd168a317bce289fffa3d1b
#
_cell.length_a   1.000
_cell.length_b   1.000
_cell.length_c   1.000
_cell.angle_alpha   90.00
_cell.angle_beta   90.00
_cell.angle_gamma   90.00
#
_symmetry.space_group_name_H-M   'P 1'
#
loop_
_entity.id
_entity.type
_entity.pdbx_description
1 polymer ?
#
loop_
_entity_poly.entity_id
_entity_poly.type
_entity_poly.pdbx_seq_one_letter_code
_entity_poly.pdbx_strand_id
1 'polypeptide(L)'
;MMTKTGNSFLSHEQYAEDLAKALRLELGTTHQAAKTLMRWTNANERTVKNWMAGSSGPRGEHLIALIKNSDVTLAAIMAMADRPFAGTVLELPLLRKRLQAAVEGIDAFLYLGGVQIT
;
A
#
# COMPACT_ATOMS: atom_id res chain seq x y z
N MET A 1 -2.30 28.47 -1.40
CA MET A 1 -1.95 28.30 -1.05
C MET A 1 -1.51 28.19 -0.59
N MET A 2 -1.51 28.03 -0.47
CA MET A 2 -0.98 27.84 -0.04
C MET A 2 -0.60 27.52 0.57
N THR A 3 -0.85 27.38 0.80
CA THR A 3 -0.56 27.15 1.42
C THR A 3 0.05 26.66 1.74
N LYS A 4 0.14 26.43 1.47
CA LYS A 4 0.88 25.72 1.71
C LYS A 4 1.98 26.03 2.33
N THR A 5 2.10 26.81 2.49
CA THR A 5 3.16 27.27 2.97
C THR A 5 3.57 26.65 4.18
N GLY A 6 3.34 26.97 5.30
CA GLY A 6 3.79 26.33 6.46
C GLY A 6 3.46 24.87 6.51
N ASN A 7 2.78 24.41 5.49
CA ASN A 7 2.34 23.02 5.43
C ASN A 7 3.17 22.14 4.56
N SER A 8 4.39 22.59 4.27
CA SER A 8 5.26 21.77 3.46
C SER A 8 5.76 20.54 4.21
N PHE A 9 5.62 20.50 5.52
CA PHE A 9 6.06 19.34 6.29
C PHE A 9 4.89 18.54 6.81
N LEU A 10 4.93 17.26 6.55
CA LEU A 10 3.90 16.33 7.02
C LEU A 10 3.97 16.21 8.53
N SER A 11 2.85 16.39 9.22
CA SER A 11 2.84 16.22 10.65
C SER A 11 2.83 14.74 11.00
N HIS A 12 3.26 14.44 12.21
CA HIS A 12 3.26 13.08 12.71
C HIS A 12 1.83 12.50 12.74
N GLU A 13 0.88 13.32 13.15
CA GLU A 13 -0.52 12.88 13.22
C GLU A 13 -1.10 12.63 11.85
N GLN A 14 -0.76 13.47 10.89
CA GLN A 14 -1.27 13.28 9.54
C GLN A 14 -0.70 12.02 8.91
N TYR A 15 0.58 11.77 9.13
CA TYR A 15 1.21 10.56 8.66
C TYR A 15 0.51 9.32 9.22
N ALA A 16 0.31 9.30 10.54
CA ALA A 16 -0.31 8.15 11.18
C ALA A 16 -1.73 7.92 10.65
N GLU A 17 -2.47 8.99 10.47
CA GLU A 17 -3.84 8.89 10.00
C GLU A 17 -3.91 8.41 8.55
N ASP A 18 -3.06 8.96 7.70
CA ASP A 18 -3.06 8.57 6.28
C ASP A 18 -2.65 7.12 6.11
N LEU A 19 -1.68 6.66 6.89
CA LEU A 19 -1.29 5.27 6.86
C LEU A 19 -2.41 4.38 7.36
N ALA A 20 -3.12 4.79 8.40
CA ALA A 20 -4.23 4.01 8.91
C ALA A 20 -5.30 3.84 7.84
N LYS A 21 -5.60 4.92 7.12
CA LYS A 21 -6.59 4.84 6.04
C LYS A 21 -6.15 3.86 4.96
N ALA A 22 -4.88 3.91 4.59
CA ALA A 22 -4.36 3.01 3.57
C ALA A 22 -4.46 1.56 4.02
N LEU A 23 -4.09 1.29 5.25
CA LEU A 23 -4.14 -0.08 5.77
C LEU A 23 -5.56 -0.61 5.85
N ARG A 24 -6.49 0.23 6.28
CA ARG A 24 -7.89 -0.18 6.33
C ARG A 24 -8.47 -0.40 4.95
N LEU A 25 -8.05 0.41 3.99
CA LEU A 25 -8.49 0.24 2.61
C LEU A 25 -7.98 -1.08 2.03
N GLU A 26 -6.73 -1.40 2.33
CA GLU A 26 -6.12 -2.62 1.79
C GLU A 26 -6.66 -3.88 2.47
N LEU A 27 -6.79 -3.87 3.79
CA LEU A 27 -7.01 -5.07 4.57
C LEU A 27 -8.32 -5.11 5.34
N GLY A 28 -8.99 -3.97 5.48
CA GLY A 28 -10.16 -3.91 6.33
C GLY A 28 -9.78 -3.69 7.77
N THR A 29 -10.73 -3.96 8.67
CA THR A 29 -10.55 -3.63 10.08
C THR A 29 -10.69 -4.83 10.99
N THR A 30 -10.68 -6.04 10.45
CA THR A 30 -10.91 -7.24 11.23
C THR A 30 -9.64 -7.71 11.93
N HIS A 31 -9.83 -8.68 12.81
CA HIS A 31 -8.69 -9.32 13.47
C HIS A 31 -7.75 -9.96 12.45
N GLN A 32 -8.30 -10.45 11.35
CA GLN A 32 -7.49 -11.04 10.30
C GLN A 32 -6.57 -10.01 9.66
N ALA A 33 -7.03 -8.76 9.54
CA ALA A 33 -6.19 -7.68 9.04
C ALA A 33 -4.99 -7.47 9.95
N ALA A 34 -5.22 -7.49 11.26
CA ALA A 34 -4.11 -7.33 12.20
C ALA A 34 -3.13 -8.48 12.08
N LYS A 35 -3.62 -9.70 11.91
CA LYS A 35 -2.73 -10.84 11.74
C LYS A 35 -1.89 -10.74 10.48
N THR A 36 -2.49 -10.25 9.40
CA THR A 36 -1.77 -10.06 8.16
C THR A 36 -0.63 -9.05 8.35
N LEU A 37 -0.93 -7.95 9.03
CA LEU A 37 0.10 -6.93 9.28
C LEU A 37 1.21 -7.47 10.16
N MET A 38 0.87 -8.27 11.17
CA MET A 38 1.89 -8.88 12.02
C MET A 38 2.80 -9.80 11.20
N ARG A 39 2.21 -10.55 10.28
CA ARG A 39 2.98 -11.46 9.43
C ARG A 39 3.90 -10.69 8.49
N TRP A 40 3.40 -9.59 7.92
CA TRP A 40 4.20 -8.81 6.98
C TRP A 40 5.37 -8.11 7.65
N THR A 41 5.18 -7.64 8.87
CA THR A 41 6.13 -6.73 9.50
C THR A 41 6.87 -7.32 10.68
N ASN A 42 6.41 -8.43 11.20
CA ASN A 42 6.93 -9.03 12.43
C ASN A 42 6.74 -8.12 13.65
N ALA A 43 5.82 -7.18 13.57
CA ALA A 43 5.46 -6.35 14.71
C ALA A 43 4.42 -7.08 15.55
N ASN A 44 4.30 -6.70 16.82
CA ASN A 44 3.35 -7.35 17.69
C ASN A 44 1.94 -6.78 17.49
N GLU A 45 0.97 -7.46 18.07
CA GLU A 45 -0.44 -7.12 17.85
C GLU A 45 -0.77 -5.71 18.29
N ARG A 46 -0.28 -5.28 19.44
CA ARG A 46 -0.56 -3.95 19.93
C ARG A 46 -0.05 -2.88 18.97
N THR A 47 1.14 -3.10 18.45
CA THR A 47 1.75 -2.15 17.53
C THR A 47 0.92 -2.03 16.24
N VAL A 48 0.53 -3.16 15.65
CA VAL A 48 -0.23 -3.10 14.41
C VAL A 48 -1.62 -2.52 14.63
N LYS A 49 -2.21 -2.77 15.78
CA LYS A 49 -3.51 -2.17 16.10
C LYS A 49 -3.41 -0.66 16.24
N ASN A 50 -2.30 -0.17 16.77
CA ASN A 50 -2.07 1.28 16.83
C ASN A 50 -1.96 1.86 15.43
N TRP A 51 -1.31 1.16 14.52
CA TRP A 51 -1.23 1.61 13.13
C TRP A 51 -2.63 1.67 12.50
N MET A 52 -3.42 0.64 12.71
CA MET A 52 -4.76 0.58 12.13
C MET A 52 -5.68 1.65 12.70
N ALA A 53 -5.46 2.02 13.94
CA ALA A 53 -6.27 3.04 14.61
C ALA A 53 -5.82 4.45 14.30
N GLY A 54 -4.63 4.61 13.72
CA GLY A 54 -4.11 5.95 13.45
C GLY A 54 -3.47 6.60 14.68
N SER A 55 -3.21 5.80 15.73
CA SER A 55 -2.58 6.34 16.93
C SER A 55 -1.10 6.57 16.72
N SER A 56 -0.47 5.76 15.90
CA SER A 56 0.92 5.92 15.55
C SER A 56 1.13 5.29 14.18
N GLY A 57 2.21 5.64 13.52
CA GLY A 57 2.50 5.10 12.21
C GLY A 57 3.74 4.22 12.23
N PRO A 58 3.82 3.27 11.32
CA PRO A 58 5.01 2.44 11.20
C PRO A 58 6.20 3.29 10.73
N ARG A 59 7.38 2.92 11.20
CA ARG A 59 8.60 3.62 10.83
C ARG A 59 9.69 2.63 10.52
N GLY A 60 10.71 3.12 9.81
CA GLY A 60 11.88 2.32 9.54
C GLY A 60 11.55 1.03 8.82
N GLU A 61 12.08 -0.05 9.33
CA GLU A 61 11.93 -1.32 8.66
C GLU A 61 10.50 -1.83 8.63
N HIS A 62 9.65 -1.39 9.55
CA HIS A 62 8.24 -1.76 9.49
C HIS A 62 7.56 -1.12 8.27
N LEU A 63 7.87 0.14 8.01
CA LEU A 63 7.32 0.81 6.84
C LEU A 63 7.81 0.15 5.55
N ILE A 64 9.08 -0.19 5.52
CA ILE A 64 9.64 -0.86 4.35
C ILE A 64 8.94 -2.20 4.12
N ALA A 65 8.71 -2.95 5.19
CA ALA A 65 8.02 -4.23 5.08
C ALA A 65 6.60 -4.05 4.55
N LEU A 66 5.92 -3.00 4.98
CA LEU A 66 4.58 -2.74 4.48
C LEU A 66 4.61 -2.40 2.99
N ILE A 67 5.55 -1.58 2.57
CA ILE A 67 5.64 -1.21 1.17
C ILE A 67 5.94 -2.43 0.30
N LYS A 68 6.71 -3.37 0.83
CA LYS A 68 7.01 -4.59 0.09
C LYS A 68 5.77 -5.43 -0.18
N ASN A 69 4.76 -5.28 0.66
CA ASN A 69 3.58 -6.15 0.59
C ASN A 69 2.29 -5.43 0.22
N SER A 70 2.29 -4.11 0.13
CA SER A 70 1.06 -3.36 -0.07
C SER A 70 1.25 -2.23 -1.06
N ASP A 71 0.63 -2.38 -2.23
CA ASP A 71 0.65 -1.32 -3.23
C ASP A 71 -0.11 -0.10 -2.73
N VAL A 72 -1.15 -0.30 -1.93
CA VAL A 72 -1.93 0.81 -1.39
C VAL A 72 -1.07 1.64 -0.44
N THR A 73 -0.27 0.97 0.39
CA THR A 73 0.64 1.68 1.28
C THR A 73 1.68 2.46 0.49
N LEU A 74 2.24 1.84 -0.54
CA LEU A 74 3.21 2.53 -1.39
C LEU A 74 2.59 3.77 -2.02
N ALA A 75 1.38 3.64 -2.56
CA ALA A 75 0.69 4.77 -3.16
C ALA A 75 0.45 5.89 -2.15
N ALA A 76 0.07 5.52 -0.92
CA ALA A 76 -0.16 6.51 0.12
C ALA A 76 1.13 7.26 0.48
N ILE A 77 2.24 6.54 0.56
CA ILE A 77 3.53 7.16 0.86
C ILE A 77 3.94 8.11 -0.26
N MET A 78 3.77 7.68 -1.50
CA MET A 78 4.10 8.55 -2.63
C MET A 78 3.25 9.81 -2.63
N ALA A 79 1.97 9.68 -2.33
CA ALA A 79 1.06 10.82 -2.28
C ALA A 79 1.47 11.78 -1.15
N MET A 80 1.81 11.23 0.02
CA MET A 80 2.25 12.07 1.14
C MET A 80 3.55 12.78 0.83
N ALA A 81 4.40 12.16 0.05
CA ALA A 81 5.67 12.76 -0.35
C ALA A 81 5.49 13.73 -1.52
N ASP A 82 4.27 13.84 -2.02
CA ASP A 82 3.97 14.70 -3.16
C ASP A 82 4.76 14.29 -4.39
N ARG A 83 4.97 12.98 -4.54
CA ARG A 83 5.72 12.43 -5.67
C ARG A 83 5.04 11.18 -6.20
N PRO A 84 3.80 11.28 -6.66
CA PRO A 84 3.01 10.09 -7.03
C PRO A 84 3.65 9.23 -8.11
N PHE A 85 4.54 9.81 -8.90
CA PHE A 85 5.22 9.05 -9.95
C PHE A 85 6.70 8.88 -9.69
N ALA A 86 7.16 9.23 -8.48
CA ALA A 86 8.59 9.22 -8.20
C ALA A 86 9.22 7.86 -8.36
N GLY A 87 8.52 6.83 -7.96
CA GLY A 87 9.04 5.48 -8.03
C GLY A 87 8.82 4.80 -9.37
N THR A 88 8.10 5.45 -10.28
CA THR A 88 7.68 4.80 -11.51
C THR A 88 8.85 4.29 -12.33
N VAL A 89 9.88 5.12 -12.49
CA VAL A 89 11.04 4.72 -13.30
C VAL A 89 11.73 3.51 -12.71
N LEU A 90 11.93 3.50 -11.40
CA LEU A 90 12.58 2.39 -10.73
C LEU A 90 11.73 1.13 -10.76
N GLU A 91 10.42 1.29 -10.81
CA GLU A 91 9.53 0.16 -10.74
C GLU A 91 9.01 -0.30 -12.09
N LEU A 92 9.44 0.35 -13.16
CA LEU A 92 8.97 -0.04 -14.47
C LEU A 92 9.17 -1.52 -14.79
N PRO A 93 10.31 -2.13 -14.44
CA PRO A 93 10.46 -3.56 -14.72
C PRO A 93 9.45 -4.41 -13.96
N LEU A 94 9.15 -4.07 -12.72
CA LEU A 94 8.18 -4.81 -11.94
C LEU A 94 6.77 -4.59 -12.47
N LEU A 95 6.44 -3.36 -12.83
CA LEU A 95 5.13 -3.05 -13.40
C LEU A 95 4.94 -3.81 -14.71
N ARG A 96 5.97 -3.83 -15.53
CA ARG A 96 5.90 -4.57 -16.79
C ARG A 96 5.63 -6.04 -16.52
N LYS A 97 6.32 -6.61 -15.55
CA LYS A 97 6.13 -8.00 -15.18
C LYS A 97 4.70 -8.27 -14.74
N ARG A 98 4.14 -7.39 -13.92
CA ARG A 98 2.78 -7.55 -13.43
C ARG A 98 1.76 -7.45 -14.56
N LEU A 99 1.97 -6.49 -15.46
CA LEU A 99 1.08 -6.36 -16.59
C LEU A 99 1.15 -7.57 -17.51
N GLN A 100 2.35 -8.07 -17.72
CA GLN A 100 2.53 -9.25 -18.55
C GLN A 100 1.84 -10.46 -17.93
N ALA A 101 1.98 -10.65 -16.63
CA ALA A 101 1.31 -11.75 -15.94
C ALA A 101 -0.20 -11.62 -16.04
N ALA A 102 -0.72 -10.39 -15.95
CA ALA A 102 -2.16 -10.18 -16.08
C ALA A 102 -2.63 -10.52 -17.48
N VAL A 103 -1.88 -10.14 -18.50
CA VAL A 103 -2.23 -10.45 -19.87
C VAL A 103 -2.22 -11.96 -20.07
N GLU A 104 -1.20 -12.64 -19.56
CA GLU A 104 -1.11 -14.07 -19.69
C GLU A 104 -2.26 -14.79 -18.99
N GLY A 105 -2.68 -14.25 -17.85
CA GLY A 105 -3.82 -14.80 -17.15
C GLY A 105 -5.11 -14.65 -17.93
N ILE A 106 -5.30 -13.49 -18.55
CA ILE A 106 -6.46 -13.26 -19.38
C ILE A 106 -6.45 -14.20 -20.58
N ASP A 107 -5.29 -14.32 -21.23
CA ASP A 107 -5.16 -15.19 -22.39
C ASP A 107 -5.47 -16.63 -22.02
N ALA A 108 -4.94 -17.08 -20.89
CA ALA A 108 -5.18 -18.45 -20.44
C ALA A 108 -6.67 -18.69 -20.17
N PHE A 109 -7.32 -17.70 -19.54
CA PHE A 109 -8.73 -17.79 -19.26
C PHE A 109 -9.54 -17.91 -20.55
N LEU A 110 -9.23 -17.10 -21.53
CA LEU A 110 -9.92 -17.13 -22.81
C LEU A 110 -9.63 -18.41 -23.56
N TYR A 111 -8.39 -18.84 -23.51
CA TYR A 111 -7.98 -20.06 -24.20
C TYR A 111 -8.72 -21.28 -23.65
N LEU A 112 -8.92 -21.32 -22.34
CA LEU A 112 -9.61 -22.43 -21.71
C LEU A 112 -11.13 -22.35 -21.86
N GLY A 113 -11.61 -21.35 -22.57
CA GLY A 113 -13.03 -21.26 -22.83
C GLY A 113 -13.80 -20.63 -21.69
N GLY A 114 -13.11 -19.88 -20.84
CA GLY A 114 -13.78 -19.18 -19.77
C GLY A 114 -14.79 -18.19 -20.29
N VAL A 115 -14.55 -17.66 -21.47
CA VAL A 115 -15.50 -16.78 -22.13
C VAL A 115 -15.82 -17.39 -23.47
N GLN A 116 -16.97 -17.95 -23.56
CA GLN A 116 -17.43 -18.59 -24.81
C GLN A 116 -18.29 -17.61 -25.56
N ILE A 117 -17.65 -16.71 -26.17
CA ILE A 117 -18.40 -15.63 -26.80
C ILE A 117 -18.73 -15.91 -28.21
N THR A 118 -18.27 -16.80 -28.79
CA THR A 118 -18.54 -17.03 -30.19
C THR A 118 -19.99 -17.28 -30.51
#